data_063050bd6276ab9f6e2645f1361f9903
#
_entry.id   063050bd6276ab9f6e2645f1361f9903
#
_cell.length_a   1.000
_cell.length_b   1.000
_cell.length_c   1.000
_cell.angle_alpha   90.00
_cell.angle_beta   90.00
_cell.angle_gamma   90.00
#
_symmetry.space_group_name_H-M   'P 1'
#
loop_
_entity.id
_entity.type
_entity.pdbx_description
1 polymer ?
#
loop_
_entity_poly.entity_id
_entity_poly.type
_entity_poly.pdbx_seq_one_letter_code
_entity_poly.pdbx_strand_id
1 'polypeptide(L)'
;PGPGGGSASWAQQVHPPAQSETRQQPHQPQPHQGQSHQPPPHPGQPHPGQHLGPGADQPVVPWKPPVDDPFQQLARNQAAARPAGLGKRFAARLVDSLVLGAVVGAAAVPLVTRALDHIDRKITAAKETGETVTVWLLDSTTGALLGALLAAFLLIGFLLEALPTAKWGRTLGKRLCGLDVRDIESHESPTLGAALRRWLVYGVLGLLVIGVVNVLWCLVDRPWRQCWHDKAAHTFVAG
;
A
#
# COMPACT_ATOMS: atom_id res chain seq x y z
N PRO A 1 55.98 -14.42 12.52
CA PRO A 1 55.98 -12.96 12.44
C PRO A 1 54.77 -12.49 11.64
N GLY A 2 53.90 -11.74 12.30
CA GLY A 2 52.69 -11.12 11.73
C GLY A 2 53.04 -9.83 10.98
N PRO A 3 52.26 -8.85 10.76
CA PRO A 3 50.99 -8.50 11.39
C PRO A 3 49.93 -7.91 10.48
N GLY A 4 48.71 -7.82 11.00
CA GLY A 4 47.93 -6.60 11.09
C GLY A 4 47.21 -6.10 9.84
N GLY A 5 45.95 -6.42 9.70
CA GLY A 5 45.03 -5.70 8.84
C GLY A 5 44.00 -4.98 9.70
N GLY A 6 44.07 -3.65 9.76
CA GLY A 6 43.14 -2.79 10.46
C GLY A 6 41.83 -2.66 9.71
N SER A 7 40.73 -3.10 10.29
CA SER A 7 39.37 -2.74 9.89
C SER A 7 39.06 -1.34 10.40
N ALA A 8 38.94 -0.40 9.49
CA ALA A 8 38.50 0.97 9.79
C ALA A 8 36.98 0.95 10.13
N SER A 9 36.70 1.07 11.43
CA SER A 9 35.34 1.30 11.95
C SER A 9 34.93 2.76 11.73
N TRP A 10 33.99 3.02 10.87
CA TRP A 10 33.36 4.33 10.66
C TRP A 10 32.24 4.65 11.69
N ALA A 11 32.24 3.93 12.82
CA ALA A 11 31.28 4.10 13.91
C ALA A 11 31.69 5.16 14.96
N GLN A 12 32.68 6.02 14.69
CA GLN A 12 33.16 7.04 15.65
C GLN A 12 33.05 8.48 15.12
N GLN A 13 31.83 8.90 14.75
CA GLN A 13 31.56 10.34 14.57
C GLN A 13 30.14 10.69 14.98
N VAL A 14 29.75 10.41 16.21
CA VAL A 14 28.61 11.07 16.83
C VAL A 14 29.07 11.60 18.18
N HIS A 15 29.45 12.87 18.22
CA HIS A 15 29.62 13.60 19.48
C HIS A 15 28.25 13.97 20.04
N PRO A 16 27.91 13.64 21.27
CA PRO A 16 26.78 14.23 21.97
C PRO A 16 27.18 15.63 22.47
N PRO A 17 26.33 16.65 22.34
CA PRO A 17 26.59 17.93 22.99
C PRO A 17 26.30 17.82 24.49
N ALA A 18 27.23 18.40 25.24
CA ALA A 18 27.22 18.47 26.70
C ALA A 18 25.95 19.15 27.26
N GLN A 19 25.43 18.54 28.29
CA GLN A 19 24.42 19.13 29.18
C GLN A 19 25.03 20.28 29.95
N SER A 20 24.41 21.43 29.92
CA SER A 20 24.54 22.47 30.95
C SER A 20 23.14 22.77 31.50
N GLU A 21 22.94 22.26 32.70
CA GLU A 21 21.86 22.69 33.56
C GLU A 21 22.05 24.16 33.93
N THR A 22 21.04 24.98 33.68
CA THR A 22 20.80 26.17 34.51
C THR A 22 19.31 26.45 34.57
N ARG A 23 18.83 26.32 35.77
CA ARG A 23 17.51 26.62 36.30
C ARG A 23 17.32 28.15 36.27
N GLN A 24 16.18 28.66 35.74
CA GLN A 24 15.47 29.80 36.32
C GLN A 24 14.19 30.17 35.56
N GLN A 25 13.11 30.14 36.24
CA GLN A 25 11.89 30.94 36.43
C GLN A 25 11.25 31.73 35.29
N PRO A 26 9.91 31.83 35.32
CA PRO A 26 9.09 32.40 34.28
C PRO A 26 8.91 33.92 34.44
N HIS A 27 9.02 34.67 33.32
CA HIS A 27 8.58 36.06 33.24
C HIS A 27 7.56 36.24 32.14
N GLN A 28 6.49 36.93 32.53
CA GLN A 28 5.37 37.39 31.72
C GLN A 28 5.75 38.44 30.64
N PRO A 29 4.96 38.58 29.59
CA PRO A 29 5.24 39.50 28.50
C PRO A 29 4.77 40.94 28.81
N GLN A 30 5.61 41.93 28.49
CA GLN A 30 5.20 43.33 28.34
C GLN A 30 5.52 43.81 26.93
N PRO A 31 4.64 44.66 26.34
CA PRO A 31 4.84 45.19 25.01
C PRO A 31 5.70 46.46 25.07
N HIS A 32 6.76 46.53 24.30
CA HIS A 32 7.47 47.78 24.06
C HIS A 32 7.30 48.27 22.61
N GLN A 33 6.75 49.46 22.55
CA GLN A 33 6.62 50.35 21.40
C GLN A 33 8.00 50.71 20.82
N GLY A 34 7.98 50.99 19.53
CA GLY A 34 9.12 51.27 18.71
C GLY A 34 9.91 52.51 19.07
N GLN A 35 11.16 52.46 18.73
CA GLN A 35 11.95 53.64 18.42
C GLN A 35 12.97 53.35 17.32
N SER A 36 12.77 54.00 16.21
CA SER A 36 13.68 54.11 15.09
C SER A 36 14.95 54.88 15.51
N HIS A 37 16.08 54.24 15.51
CA HIS A 37 17.37 54.96 15.52
C HIS A 37 17.97 54.96 14.12
N GLN A 38 17.90 56.11 13.44
CA GLN A 38 18.75 56.44 12.32
C GLN A 38 20.14 56.82 12.84
N PRO A 39 21.23 56.27 12.27
CA PRO A 39 22.57 56.81 12.50
C PRO A 39 22.80 58.04 11.62
N PRO A 40 23.63 58.98 12.10
CA PRO A 40 23.85 60.24 11.41
C PRO A 40 24.73 60.09 10.16
N PRO A 41 24.62 61.02 9.19
CA PRO A 41 25.37 60.99 7.93
C PRO A 41 26.84 61.41 8.11
N HIS A 42 27.77 60.61 7.61
CA HIS A 42 29.16 61.04 7.42
C HIS A 42 29.34 61.77 6.11
N PRO A 43 30.03 62.94 6.07
CA PRO A 43 30.30 63.64 4.84
C PRO A 43 31.55 63.09 4.14
N GLY A 44 31.42 62.82 2.86
CA GLY A 44 32.39 63.06 1.83
C GLY A 44 33.53 62.07 1.61
N GLN A 45 33.35 61.18 0.62
CA GLN A 45 34.40 60.89 -0.36
C GLN A 45 33.78 60.55 -1.72
N PRO A 46 34.22 61.20 -2.83
CA PRO A 46 33.72 60.90 -4.17
C PRO A 46 34.41 59.66 -4.74
N HIS A 47 33.66 58.61 -4.98
CA HIS A 47 34.07 57.50 -5.85
C HIS A 47 33.67 57.78 -7.30
N PRO A 48 34.63 57.77 -8.25
CA PRO A 48 34.27 57.90 -9.67
C PRO A 48 33.83 56.55 -10.21
N GLY A 49 32.66 56.52 -10.84
CA GLY A 49 32.28 55.49 -11.77
C GLY A 49 31.19 54.51 -11.31
N GLN A 50 29.97 54.96 -11.09
CA GLN A 50 28.81 54.13 -11.24
C GLN A 50 28.04 54.62 -12.47
N HIS A 51 28.11 53.77 -13.52
CA HIS A 51 27.21 53.88 -14.64
C HIS A 51 25.75 53.69 -14.16
N LEU A 52 25.00 54.75 -14.18
CA LEU A 52 23.53 54.71 -14.10
C LEU A 52 23.02 53.99 -15.34
N GLY A 53 22.78 52.70 -15.25
CA GLY A 53 21.97 51.98 -16.21
C GLY A 53 20.48 52.34 -16.00
N PRO A 54 19.74 52.69 -17.05
CA PRO A 54 18.29 52.90 -16.96
C PRO A 54 17.59 51.53 -16.82
N GLY A 55 17.10 51.24 -15.62
CA GLY A 55 16.45 49.92 -15.41
C GLY A 55 15.88 49.72 -14.02
N ALA A 56 15.41 50.78 -13.34
CA ALA A 56 14.96 50.67 -11.95
C ALA A 56 13.44 50.40 -11.77
N ASP A 57 12.70 50.09 -12.81
CA ASP A 57 11.26 49.78 -12.70
C ASP A 57 10.81 48.58 -13.53
N GLN A 58 11.61 47.51 -13.52
CA GLN A 58 11.05 46.24 -14.00
C GLN A 58 10.23 45.62 -12.85
N PRO A 59 8.89 45.44 -13.03
CA PRO A 59 8.09 44.73 -12.05
C PRO A 59 8.70 43.35 -11.84
N VAL A 60 9.05 43.01 -10.59
CA VAL A 60 9.54 41.68 -10.22
C VAL A 60 8.42 40.71 -10.57
N VAL A 61 8.53 40.05 -11.71
CA VAL A 61 7.57 39.01 -12.11
C VAL A 61 7.77 37.86 -11.13
N PRO A 62 6.74 37.49 -10.34
CA PRO A 62 6.87 36.35 -9.44
C PRO A 62 7.27 35.13 -10.23
N TRP A 63 8.38 34.50 -9.86
CA TRP A 63 8.83 33.27 -10.50
C TRP A 63 7.72 32.22 -10.41
N LYS A 64 7.15 31.81 -11.54
CA LYS A 64 6.26 30.68 -11.65
C LYS A 64 7.09 29.48 -12.08
N PRO A 65 7.14 28.43 -11.26
CA PRO A 65 7.84 27.21 -11.68
C PRO A 65 7.21 26.67 -12.98
N PRO A 66 8.01 26.06 -13.87
CA PRO A 66 7.51 25.46 -15.10
C PRO A 66 6.34 24.50 -14.83
N VAL A 67 5.33 24.51 -15.68
CA VAL A 67 4.12 23.68 -15.50
C VAL A 67 4.45 22.18 -15.53
N ASP A 68 5.56 21.82 -16.15
CA ASP A 68 6.08 20.46 -16.30
C ASP A 68 7.25 20.14 -15.33
N ASP A 69 7.37 20.87 -14.23
CA ASP A 69 8.38 20.58 -13.21
C ASP A 69 8.14 19.17 -12.63
N PRO A 70 9.11 18.23 -12.76
CA PRO A 70 9.00 16.88 -12.23
C PRO A 70 8.68 16.85 -10.72
N PHE A 71 9.19 17.80 -9.94
CA PHE A 71 8.91 17.90 -8.52
C PHE A 71 7.47 18.31 -8.23
N GLN A 72 6.88 19.18 -9.04
CA GLN A 72 5.46 19.52 -8.92
C GLN A 72 4.55 18.36 -9.33
N GLN A 73 4.93 17.59 -10.36
CA GLN A 73 4.20 16.39 -10.73
C GLN A 73 4.26 15.33 -9.62
N LEU A 74 5.43 15.11 -9.01
CA LEU A 74 5.59 14.25 -7.85
C LEU A 74 4.74 14.72 -6.66
N ALA A 75 4.78 16.00 -6.33
CA ALA A 75 3.97 16.58 -5.26
C ALA A 75 2.47 16.45 -5.52
N ARG A 76 2.01 16.64 -6.76
CA ARG A 76 0.61 16.42 -7.16
C ARG A 76 0.21 14.95 -7.05
N ASN A 77 1.08 14.03 -7.48
CA ASN A 77 0.84 12.60 -7.38
C ASN A 77 0.77 12.13 -5.92
N GLN A 78 1.64 12.66 -5.07
CA GLN A 78 1.59 12.40 -3.63
C GLN A 78 0.35 13.00 -2.97
N ALA A 79 -0.04 14.22 -3.33
CA ALA A 79 -1.25 14.86 -2.83
C ALA A 79 -2.54 14.16 -3.30
N ALA A 80 -2.55 13.59 -4.51
CA ALA A 80 -3.66 12.83 -5.05
C ALA A 80 -3.77 11.41 -4.46
N ALA A 81 -2.70 10.87 -3.88
CA ALA A 81 -2.65 9.54 -3.31
C ALA A 81 -3.22 9.47 -1.88
N ARG A 82 -4.48 9.85 -1.72
CA ARG A 82 -5.16 9.71 -0.42
C ARG A 82 -5.70 8.30 -0.22
N PRO A 83 -5.64 7.75 1.01
CA PRO A 83 -6.23 6.45 1.29
C PRO A 83 -7.74 6.50 1.03
N ALA A 84 -8.23 5.54 0.26
CA ALA A 84 -9.64 5.43 -0.09
C ALA A 84 -10.55 5.25 1.13
N GLY A 85 -11.78 5.73 1.03
CA GLY A 85 -12.81 5.53 2.04
C GLY A 85 -13.18 4.05 2.19
N LEU A 86 -13.48 3.62 3.41
CA LEU A 86 -13.78 2.21 3.73
C LEU A 86 -14.99 1.67 2.98
N GLY A 87 -16.05 2.48 2.81
CA GLY A 87 -17.26 2.09 2.08
C GLY A 87 -16.96 1.74 0.61
N LYS A 88 -16.16 2.56 -0.08
CA LYS A 88 -15.74 2.28 -1.46
C LYS A 88 -14.90 1.00 -1.54
N ARG A 89 -13.98 0.77 -0.58
CA ARG A 89 -13.17 -0.46 -0.52
C ARG A 89 -14.02 -1.69 -0.33
N PHE A 90 -15.04 -1.61 0.55
CA PHE A 90 -15.99 -2.69 0.80
C PHE A 90 -16.84 -2.98 -0.45
N ALA A 91 -17.39 -1.95 -1.08
CA ALA A 91 -18.17 -2.10 -2.31
C ALA A 91 -17.35 -2.73 -3.44
N ALA A 92 -16.11 -2.25 -3.64
CA ALA A 92 -15.20 -2.83 -4.62
C ALA A 92 -14.92 -4.32 -4.33
N ARG A 93 -14.68 -4.66 -3.05
CA ARG A 93 -14.43 -6.05 -2.66
C ARG A 93 -15.64 -6.94 -2.84
N LEU A 94 -16.85 -6.43 -2.55
CA LEU A 94 -18.09 -7.17 -2.80
C LEU A 94 -18.24 -7.53 -4.28
N VAL A 95 -18.02 -6.57 -5.17
CA VAL A 95 -18.07 -6.80 -6.62
C VAL A 95 -17.02 -7.84 -7.05
N ASP A 96 -15.77 -7.69 -6.62
CA ASP A 96 -14.69 -8.65 -6.94
C ASP A 96 -15.03 -10.06 -6.43
N SER A 97 -15.60 -10.17 -5.21
CA SER A 97 -15.99 -11.46 -4.62
C SER A 97 -17.17 -12.10 -5.36
N LEU A 98 -18.14 -11.30 -5.81
CA LEU A 98 -19.28 -11.80 -6.62
C LEU A 98 -18.81 -12.32 -7.98
N VAL A 99 -17.93 -11.59 -8.66
CA VAL A 99 -17.35 -12.01 -9.95
C VAL A 99 -16.54 -13.29 -9.78
N LEU A 100 -15.65 -13.32 -8.78
CA LEU A 100 -14.83 -14.50 -8.50
C LEU A 100 -15.72 -15.70 -8.16
N GLY A 101 -16.71 -15.50 -7.28
CA GLY A 101 -17.66 -16.54 -6.86
C GLY A 101 -18.49 -17.08 -8.02
N ALA A 102 -18.95 -16.22 -8.92
CA ALA A 102 -19.70 -16.64 -10.11
C ALA A 102 -18.86 -17.49 -11.05
N VAL A 103 -17.62 -17.07 -11.34
CA VAL A 103 -16.72 -17.81 -12.27
C VAL A 103 -16.25 -19.13 -11.64
N VAL A 104 -15.83 -19.10 -10.38
CA VAL A 104 -15.42 -20.33 -9.66
C VAL A 104 -16.62 -21.25 -9.46
N GLY A 105 -17.79 -20.71 -9.12
CA GLY A 105 -19.03 -21.47 -8.98
C GLY A 105 -19.40 -22.20 -10.26
N ALA A 106 -19.33 -21.51 -11.41
CA ALA A 106 -19.58 -22.16 -12.70
C ALA A 106 -18.59 -23.30 -12.99
N ALA A 107 -17.31 -23.11 -12.68
CA ALA A 107 -16.29 -24.16 -12.81
C ALA A 107 -16.47 -25.30 -11.78
N ALA A 108 -17.02 -25.00 -10.62
CA ALA A 108 -17.25 -25.98 -9.55
C ALA A 108 -18.39 -26.95 -9.87
N VAL A 109 -19.44 -26.52 -10.59
CA VAL A 109 -20.61 -27.36 -10.90
C VAL A 109 -20.24 -28.74 -11.41
N PRO A 110 -19.46 -28.92 -12.51
CA PRO A 110 -19.13 -30.25 -13.02
C PRO A 110 -18.22 -31.06 -12.09
N LEU A 111 -17.42 -30.43 -11.24
CA LEU A 111 -16.55 -31.12 -10.28
C LEU A 111 -17.35 -31.61 -9.10
N VAL A 112 -18.26 -30.77 -8.57
CA VAL A 112 -19.13 -31.11 -7.43
C VAL A 112 -20.13 -32.20 -7.82
N THR A 113 -20.77 -32.11 -8.98
CA THR A 113 -21.69 -33.16 -9.45
C THR A 113 -20.98 -34.52 -9.55
N ARG A 114 -19.79 -34.58 -10.13
CA ARG A 114 -18.98 -35.82 -10.19
C ARG A 114 -18.61 -36.33 -8.81
N ALA A 115 -18.27 -35.44 -7.86
CA ALA A 115 -17.95 -35.86 -6.50
C ALA A 115 -19.18 -36.43 -5.78
N LEU A 116 -20.35 -35.79 -5.94
CA LEU A 116 -21.60 -36.27 -5.36
C LEU A 116 -22.01 -37.61 -5.96
N ASP A 117 -21.94 -37.79 -7.28
CA ASP A 117 -22.24 -39.06 -7.95
C ASP A 117 -21.29 -40.18 -7.50
N HIS A 118 -20.01 -39.88 -7.28
CA HIS A 118 -19.05 -40.85 -6.76
C HIS A 118 -19.38 -41.27 -5.32
N ILE A 119 -19.70 -40.30 -4.46
CA ILE A 119 -20.11 -40.55 -3.07
C ILE A 119 -21.41 -41.38 -3.02
N ASP A 120 -22.39 -41.01 -3.84
CA ASP A 120 -23.68 -41.73 -3.88
C ASP A 120 -23.51 -43.18 -4.32
N ARG A 121 -22.71 -43.45 -5.35
CA ARG A 121 -22.37 -44.83 -5.76
C ARG A 121 -21.72 -45.63 -4.63
N LYS A 122 -20.79 -45.02 -3.86
CA LYS A 122 -20.17 -45.70 -2.73
C LYS A 122 -21.14 -46.02 -1.61
N ILE A 123 -22.03 -45.07 -1.31
CA ILE A 123 -23.07 -45.27 -0.29
C ILE A 123 -24.04 -46.37 -0.73
N THR A 124 -24.44 -46.37 -2.00
CA THR A 124 -25.35 -47.38 -2.56
C THR A 124 -24.73 -48.75 -2.51
N ALA A 125 -23.46 -48.90 -2.96
CA ALA A 125 -22.75 -50.16 -2.89
C ALA A 125 -22.58 -50.68 -1.44
N ALA A 126 -22.34 -49.79 -0.47
CA ALA A 126 -22.30 -50.18 0.94
C ALA A 126 -23.65 -50.66 1.48
N LYS A 127 -24.76 -50.04 1.07
CA LYS A 127 -26.13 -50.49 1.45
C LYS A 127 -26.47 -51.82 0.87
N GLU A 128 -26.02 -52.14 -0.34
CA GLU A 128 -26.28 -53.43 -1.01
C GLU A 128 -25.60 -54.61 -0.32
N THR A 129 -24.54 -54.42 0.46
CA THR A 129 -23.91 -55.49 1.24
C THR A 129 -24.79 -55.99 2.36
N GLY A 130 -25.75 -55.22 2.84
CA GLY A 130 -26.60 -55.56 3.99
C GLY A 130 -25.88 -55.59 5.34
N GLU A 131 -24.60 -55.23 5.38
CA GLU A 131 -23.78 -55.23 6.57
C GLU A 131 -23.38 -53.80 7.01
N THR A 132 -22.99 -53.63 8.27
CA THR A 132 -22.48 -52.36 8.77
C THR A 132 -21.01 -52.21 8.33
N VAL A 133 -20.77 -51.34 7.32
CA VAL A 133 -19.45 -51.08 6.78
C VAL A 133 -19.11 -49.61 6.91
N THR A 134 -17.81 -49.30 7.14
CA THR A 134 -17.33 -47.90 7.18
C THR A 134 -17.07 -47.40 5.76
N VAL A 135 -17.76 -46.34 5.36
CA VAL A 135 -17.57 -45.70 4.06
C VAL A 135 -16.71 -44.43 4.22
N TRP A 136 -15.50 -44.46 3.68
CA TRP A 136 -14.65 -43.27 3.62
C TRP A 136 -15.08 -42.41 2.44
N LEU A 137 -15.61 -41.22 2.73
CA LEU A 137 -16.09 -40.25 1.71
C LEU A 137 -14.93 -39.50 1.04
N LEU A 138 -13.83 -39.32 1.76
CA LEU A 138 -12.62 -38.71 1.21
C LEU A 138 -11.64 -39.79 0.76
N ASP A 139 -11.59 -40.02 -0.53
CA ASP A 139 -10.68 -40.97 -1.19
C ASP A 139 -9.88 -40.29 -2.30
N SER A 140 -9.12 -41.07 -3.08
CA SER A 140 -8.30 -40.52 -4.19
C SER A 140 -9.14 -39.76 -5.22
N THR A 141 -10.37 -40.20 -5.49
CA THR A 141 -11.26 -39.55 -6.48
C THR A 141 -11.82 -38.24 -5.95
N THR A 142 -12.41 -38.23 -4.76
CA THR A 142 -12.93 -37.01 -4.14
C THR A 142 -11.81 -36.04 -3.80
N GLY A 143 -10.65 -36.55 -3.36
CA GLY A 143 -9.45 -35.75 -3.12
C GLY A 143 -8.92 -35.08 -4.40
N ALA A 144 -8.87 -35.81 -5.52
CA ALA A 144 -8.46 -35.26 -6.81
C ALA A 144 -9.45 -34.16 -7.31
N LEU A 145 -10.76 -34.39 -7.18
CA LEU A 145 -11.77 -33.38 -7.55
C LEU A 145 -11.70 -32.13 -6.69
N LEU A 146 -11.48 -32.29 -5.37
CA LEU A 146 -11.27 -31.18 -4.46
C LEU A 146 -9.98 -30.42 -4.79
N GLY A 147 -8.89 -31.14 -5.10
CA GLY A 147 -7.64 -30.55 -5.55
C GLY A 147 -7.79 -29.77 -6.85
N ALA A 148 -8.53 -30.31 -7.81
CA ALA A 148 -8.85 -29.61 -9.06
C ALA A 148 -9.68 -28.35 -8.83
N LEU A 149 -10.66 -28.38 -7.92
CA LEU A 149 -11.45 -27.22 -7.54
C LEU A 149 -10.59 -26.14 -6.87
N LEU A 150 -9.69 -26.54 -5.97
CA LEU A 150 -8.75 -25.63 -5.33
C LEU A 150 -7.78 -25.00 -6.35
N ALA A 151 -7.26 -25.79 -7.27
CA ALA A 151 -6.40 -25.31 -8.34
C ALA A 151 -7.14 -24.31 -9.25
N ALA A 152 -8.39 -24.62 -9.62
CA ALA A 152 -9.24 -23.69 -10.39
C ALA A 152 -9.48 -22.38 -9.62
N PHE A 153 -9.83 -22.45 -8.34
CA PHE A 153 -10.00 -21.27 -7.48
C PHE A 153 -8.74 -20.39 -7.43
N LEU A 154 -7.57 -21.01 -7.24
CA LEU A 154 -6.30 -20.29 -7.20
C LEU A 154 -5.95 -19.67 -8.57
N LEU A 155 -6.14 -20.42 -9.66
CA LEU A 155 -5.86 -19.92 -11.00
C LEU A 155 -6.78 -18.76 -11.38
N ILE A 156 -8.09 -18.93 -11.19
CA ILE A 156 -9.08 -17.89 -11.49
C ILE A 156 -8.85 -16.66 -10.62
N GLY A 157 -8.58 -16.85 -9.31
CA GLY A 157 -8.26 -15.76 -8.40
C GLY A 157 -7.01 -15.00 -8.81
N PHE A 158 -5.94 -15.70 -9.22
CA PHE A 158 -4.74 -15.09 -9.77
C PHE A 158 -5.07 -14.24 -11.02
N LEU A 159 -5.81 -14.79 -11.97
CA LEU A 159 -6.17 -14.12 -13.22
C LEU A 159 -7.08 -12.91 -13.01
N LEU A 160 -8.02 -12.97 -12.06
CA LEU A 160 -8.99 -11.90 -11.81
C LEU A 160 -8.54 -10.86 -10.79
N GLU A 161 -7.65 -11.21 -9.85
CA GLU A 161 -7.23 -10.29 -8.79
C GLU A 161 -5.75 -9.89 -8.89
N ALA A 162 -4.81 -10.85 -8.94
CA ALA A 162 -3.39 -10.56 -8.90
C ALA A 162 -2.89 -9.93 -10.20
N LEU A 163 -3.22 -10.52 -11.33
CA LEU A 163 -2.78 -10.06 -12.65
C LEU A 163 -3.30 -8.66 -13.00
N PRO A 164 -4.60 -8.32 -12.84
CA PRO A 164 -5.10 -6.98 -13.10
C PRO A 164 -4.52 -5.94 -12.13
N THR A 165 -4.29 -6.32 -10.87
CA THR A 165 -3.66 -5.44 -9.89
C THR A 165 -2.22 -5.12 -10.28
N ALA A 166 -1.44 -6.09 -10.77
CA ALA A 166 -0.08 -5.86 -11.25
C ALA A 166 -0.03 -5.02 -12.52
N LYS A 167 -0.94 -5.28 -13.48
CA LYS A 167 -0.89 -4.65 -14.81
C LYS A 167 -1.52 -3.26 -14.84
N TRP A 168 -2.60 -3.05 -14.11
CA TRP A 168 -3.41 -1.83 -14.16
C TRP A 168 -3.60 -1.16 -12.79
N GLY A 169 -2.99 -1.67 -11.74
CA GLY A 169 -3.18 -1.17 -10.37
C GLY A 169 -4.58 -1.40 -9.79
N ARG A 170 -5.47 -2.11 -10.50
CA ARG A 170 -6.87 -2.23 -10.08
C ARG A 170 -7.54 -3.52 -10.54
N THR A 171 -8.42 -4.06 -9.72
CA THR A 171 -9.36 -5.14 -10.07
C THR A 171 -10.62 -4.56 -10.71
N LEU A 172 -11.52 -5.40 -11.19
CA LEU A 172 -12.80 -4.97 -11.76
C LEU A 172 -13.62 -4.14 -10.77
N GLY A 173 -13.81 -4.63 -9.55
CA GLY A 173 -14.56 -3.90 -8.52
C GLY A 173 -13.91 -2.59 -8.12
N LYS A 174 -12.57 -2.55 -8.02
CA LYS A 174 -11.83 -1.31 -7.77
C LYS A 174 -11.98 -0.31 -8.91
N ARG A 175 -11.94 -0.79 -10.14
CA ARG A 175 -12.16 0.07 -11.32
C ARG A 175 -13.54 0.73 -11.30
N LEU A 176 -14.59 -0.03 -10.97
CA LEU A 176 -15.95 0.49 -10.86
C LEU A 176 -16.12 1.52 -9.73
N CYS A 177 -15.39 1.34 -8.62
CA CYS A 177 -15.43 2.26 -7.48
C CYS A 177 -14.43 3.43 -7.57
N GLY A 178 -13.66 3.55 -8.66
CA GLY A 178 -12.64 4.58 -8.83
C GLY A 178 -11.46 4.44 -7.85
N LEU A 179 -11.03 3.20 -7.59
CA LEU A 179 -9.95 2.87 -6.66
C LEU A 179 -8.73 2.32 -7.39
N ASP A 180 -7.54 2.71 -6.92
CA ASP A 180 -6.27 2.18 -7.38
C ASP A 180 -5.47 1.58 -6.23
N VAL A 181 -4.77 0.49 -6.51
CA VAL A 181 -3.73 -0.06 -5.63
C VAL A 181 -2.40 0.55 -6.06
N ARG A 182 -1.71 1.15 -5.13
CA ARG A 182 -0.43 1.80 -5.38
C ARG A 182 0.63 1.31 -4.41
N ASP A 183 1.84 1.26 -4.87
CA ASP A 183 3.02 1.06 -4.03
C ASP A 183 3.22 2.29 -3.13
N ILE A 184 3.70 2.09 -1.89
CA ILE A 184 3.85 3.18 -0.91
C ILE A 184 4.97 4.12 -1.29
N GLU A 185 6.04 3.60 -1.90
CA GLU A 185 7.24 4.38 -2.19
C GLU A 185 7.17 5.05 -3.57
N SER A 186 6.85 4.26 -4.61
CA SER A 186 6.81 4.76 -5.99
C SER A 186 5.50 5.44 -6.35
N HIS A 187 4.41 5.20 -5.61
CA HIS A 187 3.05 5.62 -5.96
C HIS A 187 2.54 5.09 -7.31
N GLU A 188 3.26 4.15 -7.90
CA GLU A 188 2.88 3.48 -9.15
C GLU A 188 2.07 2.20 -8.89
N SER A 189 1.66 1.52 -9.97
CA SER A 189 1.04 0.21 -9.88
C SER A 189 2.02 -0.80 -9.28
N PRO A 190 1.57 -1.69 -8.38
CA PRO A 190 2.46 -2.64 -7.72
C PRO A 190 3.06 -3.62 -8.73
N THR A 191 4.28 -4.07 -8.46
CA THR A 191 4.92 -5.14 -9.23
C THR A 191 4.12 -6.43 -9.16
N LEU A 192 4.33 -7.34 -10.12
CA LEU A 192 3.68 -8.66 -10.12
C LEU A 192 3.97 -9.43 -8.81
N GLY A 193 5.20 -9.34 -8.29
CA GLY A 193 5.57 -9.96 -7.02
C GLY A 193 4.81 -9.40 -5.82
N ALA A 194 4.62 -8.08 -5.77
CA ALA A 194 3.83 -7.42 -4.74
C ALA A 194 2.34 -7.80 -4.85
N ALA A 195 1.78 -7.77 -6.06
CA ALA A 195 0.40 -8.17 -6.30
C ALA A 195 0.15 -9.65 -5.96
N LEU A 196 1.10 -10.53 -6.26
CA LEU A 196 1.03 -11.96 -5.92
C LEU A 196 1.10 -12.17 -4.40
N ARG A 197 2.04 -11.52 -3.70
CA ARG A 197 2.13 -11.59 -2.22
C ARG A 197 0.84 -11.11 -1.57
N ARG A 198 0.29 -9.99 -2.05
CA ARG A 198 -0.97 -9.43 -1.59
C ARG A 198 -2.12 -10.46 -1.73
N TRP A 199 -2.23 -11.06 -2.91
CA TRP A 199 -3.27 -12.04 -3.22
C TRP A 199 -3.11 -13.31 -2.40
N LEU A 200 -1.87 -13.86 -2.28
CA LEU A 200 -1.60 -15.06 -1.47
C LEU A 200 -1.92 -14.82 0.02
N VAL A 201 -1.43 -13.74 0.61
CA VAL A 201 -1.71 -13.42 2.01
C VAL A 201 -3.21 -13.27 2.24
N TYR A 202 -3.92 -12.57 1.35
CA TYR A 202 -5.37 -12.44 1.44
C TYR A 202 -6.07 -13.79 1.32
N GLY A 203 -5.70 -14.63 0.35
CA GLY A 203 -6.29 -15.94 0.12
C GLY A 203 -6.04 -16.91 1.27
N VAL A 204 -4.80 -17.01 1.75
CA VAL A 204 -4.44 -17.88 2.89
C VAL A 204 -5.16 -17.45 4.16
N LEU A 205 -5.17 -16.16 4.49
CA LEU A 205 -5.88 -15.65 5.66
C LEU A 205 -7.40 -15.84 5.53
N GLY A 206 -7.94 -15.73 4.30
CA GLY A 206 -9.34 -16.00 4.01
C GLY A 206 -9.72 -17.44 4.26
N LEU A 207 -8.92 -18.41 3.81
CA LEU A 207 -9.11 -19.84 4.05
C LEU A 207 -9.04 -20.20 5.55
N LEU A 208 -8.21 -19.50 6.32
CA LEU A 208 -8.06 -19.71 7.76
C LEU A 208 -9.13 -18.97 8.59
N VAL A 209 -10.13 -18.34 7.96
CA VAL A 209 -11.16 -17.51 8.62
C VAL A 209 -10.61 -16.25 9.31
N ILE A 210 -9.29 -16.11 9.41
CA ILE A 210 -8.60 -14.92 9.96
C ILE A 210 -8.71 -13.74 8.98
N GLY A 211 -9.18 -13.98 7.76
CA GLY A 211 -9.40 -12.96 6.73
C GLY A 211 -10.27 -11.79 7.18
N VAL A 212 -11.24 -12.03 8.07
CA VAL A 212 -12.07 -10.96 8.66
C VAL A 212 -11.21 -9.99 9.47
N VAL A 213 -10.32 -10.50 10.33
CA VAL A 213 -9.39 -9.69 11.13
C VAL A 213 -8.43 -8.92 10.21
N ASN A 214 -7.91 -9.58 9.17
CA ASN A 214 -7.06 -8.95 8.16
C ASN A 214 -7.74 -7.73 7.51
N VAL A 215 -9.02 -7.84 7.14
CA VAL A 215 -9.76 -6.74 6.51
C VAL A 215 -10.11 -5.65 7.54
N LEU A 216 -10.53 -6.03 8.74
CA LEU A 216 -10.88 -5.08 9.80
C LEU A 216 -9.68 -4.29 10.32
N TRP A 217 -8.45 -4.79 10.13
CA TRP A 217 -7.24 -4.10 10.55
C TRP A 217 -7.11 -2.70 9.97
N CYS A 218 -7.62 -2.45 8.76
CA CYS A 218 -7.63 -1.12 8.14
C CYS A 218 -8.45 -0.05 8.90
N LEU A 219 -9.29 -0.44 9.87
CA LEU A 219 -10.00 0.49 10.75
C LEU A 219 -9.07 1.15 11.76
N VAL A 220 -8.09 0.39 12.25
CA VAL A 220 -7.15 0.81 13.29
C VAL A 220 -5.89 1.43 12.66
N ASP A 221 -5.47 0.93 11.51
CA ASP A 221 -4.24 1.36 10.85
C ASP A 221 -4.30 2.81 10.36
N ARG A 222 -3.27 3.58 10.67
CA ARG A 222 -3.09 4.99 10.29
C ARG A 222 -1.64 5.22 9.84
N PRO A 223 -1.35 6.12 8.90
CA PRO A 223 -2.30 6.96 8.13
C PRO A 223 -2.90 6.27 6.89
N TRP A 224 -2.28 5.18 6.39
CA TRP A 224 -2.59 4.57 5.09
C TRP A 224 -3.80 3.64 5.08
N ARG A 225 -4.34 3.29 6.25
CA ARG A 225 -5.47 2.36 6.39
C ARG A 225 -5.22 1.05 5.66
N GLN A 226 -4.07 0.43 5.90
CA GLN A 226 -3.67 -0.81 5.27
C GLN A 226 -4.25 -2.02 5.99
N CYS A 227 -4.70 -3.01 5.20
CA CYS A 227 -4.93 -4.36 5.70
C CYS A 227 -3.58 -5.11 5.81
N TRP A 228 -3.55 -6.27 6.44
CA TRP A 228 -2.32 -7.07 6.55
C TRP A 228 -1.75 -7.47 5.19
N HIS A 229 -2.61 -7.85 4.25
CA HIS A 229 -2.19 -8.17 2.89
C HIS A 229 -1.61 -6.95 2.15
N ASP A 230 -2.09 -5.73 2.44
CA ASP A 230 -1.53 -4.49 1.90
C ASP A 230 -0.13 -4.24 2.48
N LYS A 231 0.04 -4.43 3.79
CA LYS A 231 1.35 -4.31 4.47
C LYS A 231 2.37 -5.32 3.95
N ALA A 232 1.96 -6.59 3.79
CA ALA A 232 2.84 -7.62 3.27
C ALA A 232 3.33 -7.32 1.84
N ALA A 233 2.60 -6.53 1.09
CA ALA A 233 2.93 -6.15 -0.29
C ALA A 233 3.49 -4.72 -0.44
N HIS A 234 3.64 -3.97 0.66
CA HIS A 234 4.03 -2.54 0.65
C HIS A 234 3.12 -1.69 -0.24
N THR A 235 1.81 -1.93 -0.19
CA THR A 235 0.81 -1.24 -1.01
C THR A 235 -0.24 -0.56 -0.17
N PHE A 236 -0.96 0.38 -0.77
CA PHE A 236 -2.17 0.96 -0.20
C PHE A 236 -3.24 1.14 -1.28
N VAL A 237 -4.49 1.35 -0.87
CA VAL A 237 -5.60 1.62 -1.80
C VAL A 237 -5.87 3.12 -1.82
N ALA A 238 -5.65 3.75 -2.96
CA ALA A 238 -5.95 5.15 -3.22
C ALA A 238 -7.34 5.31 -3.83
N GLY A 239 -7.99 6.49 -3.60
CA GLY A 239 -9.28 6.82 -4.19
C GLY A 239 -9.86 8.14 -3.70
#